data_7981a081c6f2a4c477cc1ecb0cd46cec
#
_entry.id   7981a081c6f2a4c477cc1ecb0cd46cec
#
_cell.length_a   1.000
_cell.length_b   1.000
_cell.length_c   1.000
_cell.angle_alpha   90.00
_cell.angle_beta   90.00
_cell.angle_gamma   90.00
#
_symmetry.space_group_name_H-M   'P 1'
#
loop_
_entity.id
_entity.type
_entity.pdbx_description
1 polymer ?
#
loop_
_entity_poly.entity_id
_entity_poly.type
_entity_poly.pdbx_seq_one_letter_code
_entity_poly.pdbx_strand_id
1 'polypeptide(L)'
;MQASLLEEIPSVPNPYPVVSKVEYPEVWRLCTQARELAWDPVADIDYSDLREAELPPEVRQAGAEWWSLRAWMEHGATPYGAERLREAIFGHQPFEIKQHITNFIAEEFRHHEASFRIAEHLAAYEPTPRADYFRDIIPRFHDEKDEKAMSFFAGLSVNTLFEQLSGELLQARYENARFGSIREACRLILRDEARHIQFGRIIMRRFFGELPADEKHTIGEKVAKKLRGSLLNGVYAVVNLPEDERRRSGRNRALAADHGLGATHPDEEMGIIKRGVDKIREDIGAYGVEIPFIPELDGAVH
;
A
#
# COMPACT_ATOMS: atom_id res chain seq x y z
N MET A 1 -1.58 -31.76 -33.14
CA MET A 1 -2.06 -31.61 -31.74
C MET A 1 -1.72 -30.23 -31.22
N GLN A 2 -2.17 -29.17 -31.92
CA GLN A 2 -1.94 -27.75 -31.55
C GLN A 2 -3.18 -26.86 -31.71
N ALA A 3 -4.35 -27.44 -31.99
CA ALA A 3 -5.58 -26.69 -32.24
C ALA A 3 -6.48 -26.49 -31.00
N SER A 4 -6.15 -27.08 -29.82
CA SER A 4 -7.08 -27.08 -28.68
C SER A 4 -6.81 -25.96 -27.64
N LEU A 5 -5.73 -25.22 -27.76
CA LEU A 5 -5.43 -24.14 -26.79
C LEU A 5 -6.13 -22.82 -27.08
N LEU A 6 -6.72 -22.66 -28.26
CA LEU A 6 -7.45 -21.42 -28.62
C LEU A 6 -8.96 -21.51 -28.38
N GLU A 7 -9.50 -22.70 -28.13
CA GLU A 7 -10.94 -22.90 -27.90
C GLU A 7 -11.38 -22.63 -26.43
N GLU A 8 -10.44 -22.49 -25.50
CA GLU A 8 -10.72 -22.25 -24.08
C GLU A 8 -10.47 -20.81 -23.62
N ILE A 9 -10.13 -19.89 -24.53
CA ILE A 9 -10.03 -18.48 -24.15
C ILE A 9 -11.47 -17.94 -24.03
N PRO A 10 -11.95 -17.61 -22.80
CA PRO A 10 -13.27 -17.00 -22.66
C PRO A 10 -13.37 -15.78 -23.58
N SER A 11 -14.50 -15.57 -24.21
CA SER A 11 -14.74 -14.39 -25.05
C SER A 11 -14.47 -13.15 -24.21
N VAL A 12 -13.30 -12.55 -24.42
CA VAL A 12 -12.91 -11.31 -23.73
C VAL A 12 -13.77 -10.20 -24.30
N PRO A 13 -14.45 -9.38 -23.48
CA PRO A 13 -15.21 -8.24 -23.96
C PRO A 13 -14.31 -7.39 -24.87
N ASN A 14 -14.86 -6.90 -25.99
CA ASN A 14 -14.12 -6.06 -26.92
C ASN A 14 -13.72 -4.75 -26.20
N PRO A 15 -12.43 -4.43 -26.05
CA PRO A 15 -11.99 -3.20 -25.40
C PRO A 15 -12.15 -1.94 -26.28
N TYR A 16 -12.70 -2.09 -27.46
CA TYR A 16 -12.92 -0.99 -28.41
C TYR A 16 -14.40 -0.66 -28.57
N PRO A 17 -14.73 0.61 -28.88
CA PRO A 17 -13.84 1.74 -29.11
C PRO A 17 -13.19 2.30 -27.84
N VAL A 18 -11.95 2.78 -27.96
CA VAL A 18 -11.28 3.53 -26.89
C VAL A 18 -11.81 4.95 -26.89
N VAL A 19 -12.51 5.33 -25.82
CA VAL A 19 -12.95 6.72 -25.61
C VAL A 19 -11.83 7.48 -24.91
N SER A 20 -11.28 8.50 -25.57
CA SER A 20 -10.19 9.34 -25.06
C SER A 20 -10.67 10.71 -24.52
N LYS A 21 -11.97 10.93 -24.43
CA LYS A 21 -12.53 12.13 -23.80
C LYS A 21 -12.29 12.06 -22.29
N VAL A 22 -11.73 13.12 -21.71
CA VAL A 22 -11.55 13.25 -20.27
C VAL A 22 -12.89 13.54 -19.61
N GLU A 23 -13.32 12.65 -18.74
CA GLU A 23 -14.58 12.77 -17.96
C GLU A 23 -14.32 13.28 -16.53
N TYR A 24 -13.13 13.01 -16.00
CA TYR A 24 -12.69 13.40 -14.65
C TYR A 24 -11.45 14.30 -14.73
N PRO A 25 -11.59 15.62 -14.98
CA PRO A 25 -10.45 16.54 -15.11
C PRO A 25 -9.55 16.57 -13.86
N GLU A 26 -10.11 16.30 -12.68
CA GLU A 26 -9.35 16.23 -11.43
C GLU A 26 -8.38 15.04 -11.44
N VAL A 27 -8.84 13.86 -11.90
CA VAL A 27 -8.00 12.67 -12.05
C VAL A 27 -6.94 12.89 -13.14
N TRP A 28 -7.33 13.53 -14.26
CA TRP A 28 -6.38 13.87 -15.31
C TRP A 28 -5.23 14.74 -14.82
N ARG A 29 -5.50 15.72 -13.93
CA ARG A 29 -4.43 16.51 -13.29
C ARG A 29 -3.47 15.65 -12.47
N LEU A 30 -3.95 14.66 -11.72
CA LEU A 30 -3.08 13.72 -11.00
C LEU A 30 -2.20 12.92 -11.96
N CYS A 31 -2.76 12.47 -13.10
CA CYS A 31 -1.99 11.78 -14.13
C CYS A 31 -0.89 12.67 -14.73
N THR A 32 -1.16 13.94 -14.92
CA THR A 32 -0.17 14.91 -15.42
C THR A 32 0.94 15.12 -14.40
N GLN A 33 0.60 15.34 -13.13
CA GLN A 33 1.57 15.46 -12.05
C GLN A 33 2.44 14.20 -11.87
N ALA A 34 1.88 13.00 -12.02
CA ALA A 34 2.63 11.76 -11.95
C ALA A 34 3.75 11.67 -13.00
N ARG A 35 3.50 12.19 -14.22
CA ARG A 35 4.50 12.26 -15.28
C ARG A 35 5.54 13.36 -15.07
N GLU A 36 5.10 14.53 -14.65
CA GLU A 36 5.98 15.70 -14.43
C GLU A 36 6.90 15.52 -13.23
N LEU A 37 6.46 14.78 -12.22
CA LEU A 37 7.18 14.52 -10.98
C LEU A 37 7.78 13.10 -10.93
N ALA A 38 7.83 12.40 -12.06
CA ALA A 38 8.47 11.09 -12.10
C ALA A 38 9.94 11.18 -11.66
N TRP A 39 10.40 10.16 -10.98
CA TRP A 39 11.74 10.07 -10.42
C TRP A 39 12.34 8.69 -10.66
N ASP A 40 13.65 8.58 -10.54
CA ASP A 40 14.40 7.35 -10.74
C ASP A 40 15.11 6.96 -9.45
N PRO A 41 14.85 5.77 -8.88
CA PRO A 41 15.47 5.32 -7.62
C PRO A 41 17.00 5.24 -7.66
N VAL A 42 17.58 5.15 -8.84
CA VAL A 42 19.04 5.08 -9.01
C VAL A 42 19.67 6.45 -9.19
N ALA A 43 19.00 7.30 -10.01
CA ALA A 43 19.57 8.59 -10.37
C ALA A 43 19.29 9.68 -9.34
N ASP A 44 18.15 9.61 -8.65
CA ASP A 44 17.68 10.68 -7.78
C ASP A 44 17.98 10.44 -6.28
N ILE A 45 18.48 9.26 -5.90
CA ILE A 45 18.82 8.95 -4.51
C ILE A 45 20.29 8.52 -4.40
N ASP A 46 21.08 9.25 -3.62
CA ASP A 46 22.44 8.86 -3.27
C ASP A 46 22.46 8.02 -1.98
N TYR A 47 22.75 6.73 -2.14
CA TYR A 47 22.83 5.77 -1.03
C TYR A 47 24.23 5.66 -0.39
N SER A 48 25.15 6.57 -0.69
CA SER A 48 26.53 6.50 -0.17
C SER A 48 26.57 6.60 1.36
N ASP A 49 25.70 7.40 1.95
CA ASP A 49 25.62 7.60 3.40
C ASP A 49 25.31 6.30 4.18
N LEU A 50 24.58 5.36 3.59
CA LEU A 50 24.30 4.05 4.21
C LEU A 50 25.50 3.11 4.12
N ARG A 51 26.26 3.18 3.03
CA ARG A 51 27.47 2.35 2.87
C ARG A 51 28.59 2.78 3.82
N GLU A 52 28.74 4.10 3.97
CA GLU A 52 29.81 4.73 4.75
C GLU A 52 29.51 4.77 6.25
N ALA A 53 28.24 4.53 6.63
CA ALA A 53 27.83 4.57 8.02
C ALA A 53 28.53 3.54 8.90
N GLU A 54 29.06 3.96 10.02
CA GLU A 54 29.59 3.07 11.06
C GLU A 54 28.47 2.54 11.95
N LEU A 55 27.72 1.55 11.44
CA LEU A 55 26.63 0.90 12.15
C LEU A 55 27.04 -0.51 12.61
N PRO A 56 26.65 -0.94 13.82
CA PRO A 56 26.82 -2.31 14.27
C PRO A 56 26.16 -3.30 13.30
N PRO A 57 26.71 -4.51 13.12
CA PRO A 57 26.16 -5.51 12.19
C PRO A 57 24.69 -5.83 12.45
N GLU A 58 24.29 -5.95 13.73
CA GLU A 58 22.90 -6.20 14.14
C GLU A 58 21.95 -5.07 13.76
N VAL A 59 22.40 -3.82 13.79
CA VAL A 59 21.65 -2.65 13.37
C VAL A 59 21.45 -2.64 11.85
N ARG A 60 22.53 -2.93 11.11
CA ARG A 60 22.46 -3.06 9.66
C ARG A 60 21.48 -4.15 9.24
N GLN A 61 21.55 -5.31 9.91
CA GLN A 61 20.65 -6.43 9.63
C GLN A 61 19.19 -6.09 9.95
N ALA A 62 18.93 -5.43 11.08
CA ALA A 62 17.58 -5.00 11.47
C ALA A 62 17.00 -3.99 10.46
N GLY A 63 17.80 -3.04 9.98
CA GLY A 63 17.40 -2.10 8.95
C GLY A 63 17.15 -2.78 7.61
N ALA A 64 18.01 -3.73 7.21
CA ALA A 64 17.84 -4.48 5.97
C ALA A 64 16.57 -5.35 5.99
N GLU A 65 16.29 -6.04 7.09
CA GLU A 65 15.02 -6.79 7.27
C GLU A 65 13.80 -5.86 7.15
N TRP A 66 13.86 -4.70 7.78
CA TRP A 66 12.78 -3.71 7.73
C TRP A 66 12.50 -3.21 6.30
N TRP A 67 13.55 -2.79 5.59
CA TRP A 67 13.41 -2.25 4.24
C TRP A 67 13.12 -3.34 3.20
N SER A 68 13.57 -4.58 3.42
CA SER A 68 13.16 -5.74 2.62
C SER A 68 11.67 -6.01 2.74
N LEU A 69 11.12 -5.92 3.96
CA LEU A 69 9.69 -6.03 4.17
C LEU A 69 8.93 -4.90 3.46
N ARG A 70 9.44 -3.66 3.52
CA ARG A 70 8.84 -2.53 2.80
C ARG A 70 8.84 -2.78 1.29
N ALA A 71 9.97 -3.17 0.72
CA ALA A 71 10.09 -3.48 -0.70
C ALA A 71 9.08 -4.55 -1.13
N TRP A 72 8.93 -5.60 -0.33
CA TRP A 72 7.96 -6.66 -0.61
C TRP A 72 6.52 -6.15 -0.59
N MET A 73 6.18 -5.25 0.31
CA MET A 73 4.83 -4.67 0.40
C MET A 73 4.48 -3.79 -0.80
N GLU A 74 5.38 -2.90 -1.20
CA GLU A 74 5.20 -2.06 -2.39
C GLU A 74 5.03 -2.93 -3.64
N HIS A 75 5.86 -3.98 -3.79
CA HIS A 75 5.67 -4.94 -4.87
C HIS A 75 4.30 -5.65 -4.82
N GLY A 76 3.77 -5.91 -3.63
CA GLY A 76 2.45 -6.52 -3.42
C GLY A 76 1.28 -5.68 -3.94
N ALA A 77 1.45 -4.37 -4.08
CA ALA A 77 0.44 -3.48 -4.66
C ALA A 77 0.32 -3.61 -6.19
N THR A 78 1.40 -4.05 -6.86
CA THR A 78 1.42 -4.12 -8.34
C THR A 78 0.46 -5.14 -8.94
N PRO A 79 0.28 -6.38 -8.43
CA PRO A 79 -0.74 -7.30 -8.90
C PRO A 79 -2.16 -6.73 -8.77
N TYR A 80 -2.45 -6.06 -7.65
CA TYR A 80 -3.72 -5.39 -7.46
C TYR A 80 -3.97 -4.33 -8.54
N GLY A 81 -3.00 -3.45 -8.77
CA GLY A 81 -3.08 -2.45 -9.85
C GLY A 81 -3.31 -3.07 -11.22
N ALA A 82 -2.63 -4.18 -11.52
CA ALA A 82 -2.78 -4.89 -12.80
C ALA A 82 -4.20 -5.45 -13.00
N GLU A 83 -4.80 -6.03 -11.96
CA GLU A 83 -6.19 -6.49 -11.99
C GLU A 83 -7.18 -5.35 -12.19
N ARG A 84 -7.02 -4.25 -11.44
CA ARG A 84 -7.86 -3.05 -11.60
C ARG A 84 -7.71 -2.42 -12.99
N LEU A 85 -6.50 -2.43 -13.56
CA LEU A 85 -6.27 -1.96 -14.92
C LEU A 85 -7.01 -2.84 -15.95
N ARG A 86 -6.91 -4.15 -15.79
CA ARG A 86 -7.65 -5.10 -16.64
C ARG A 86 -9.16 -4.85 -16.58
N GLU A 87 -9.72 -4.72 -15.39
CA GLU A 87 -11.14 -4.42 -15.21
C GLU A 87 -11.52 -3.05 -15.81
N ALA A 88 -10.69 -2.03 -15.62
CA ALA A 88 -10.92 -0.71 -16.18
C ALA A 88 -10.93 -0.73 -17.72
N ILE A 89 -10.06 -1.55 -18.34
CA ILE A 89 -10.01 -1.70 -19.81
C ILE A 89 -11.29 -2.38 -20.32
N PHE A 90 -11.64 -3.53 -19.76
CA PHE A 90 -12.78 -4.31 -20.24
C PHE A 90 -14.13 -3.75 -19.79
N GLY A 91 -14.18 -3.01 -18.69
CA GLY A 91 -15.33 -2.26 -18.23
C GLY A 91 -15.50 -0.89 -18.90
N HIS A 92 -14.69 -0.57 -19.94
CA HIS A 92 -14.74 0.70 -20.69
C HIS A 92 -14.67 1.94 -19.79
N GLN A 93 -13.93 1.86 -18.68
CA GLN A 93 -13.75 2.99 -17.79
C GLN A 93 -13.11 4.18 -18.49
N PRO A 94 -13.30 5.43 -18.01
CA PRO A 94 -12.70 6.62 -18.57
C PRO A 94 -11.18 6.54 -18.73
N PHE A 95 -10.66 7.26 -19.73
CA PHE A 95 -9.23 7.18 -20.09
C PHE A 95 -8.32 7.54 -18.93
N GLU A 96 -8.65 8.59 -18.17
CA GLU A 96 -7.86 9.07 -17.04
C GLU A 96 -7.85 8.10 -15.86
N ILE A 97 -8.90 7.29 -15.67
CA ILE A 97 -8.92 6.21 -14.66
C ILE A 97 -7.89 5.15 -15.02
N LYS A 98 -7.88 4.68 -16.28
CA LYS A 98 -6.89 3.72 -16.77
C LYS A 98 -5.47 4.27 -16.68
N GLN A 99 -5.29 5.53 -17.04
CA GLN A 99 -3.99 6.20 -16.97
C GLN A 99 -3.51 6.35 -15.52
N HIS A 100 -4.41 6.67 -14.58
CA HIS A 100 -4.05 6.76 -13.16
C HIS A 100 -3.60 5.41 -12.62
N ILE A 101 -4.33 4.33 -12.91
CA ILE A 101 -3.95 2.98 -12.47
C ILE A 101 -2.60 2.57 -13.08
N THR A 102 -2.34 2.93 -14.33
CA THR A 102 -1.02 2.68 -14.97
C THR A 102 0.11 3.43 -14.26
N ASN A 103 -0.12 4.70 -13.91
CA ASN A 103 0.86 5.49 -13.16
C ASN A 103 1.08 4.90 -11.75
N PHE A 104 0.00 4.51 -11.05
CA PHE A 104 0.06 3.82 -9.77
C PHE A 104 1.00 2.61 -9.83
N ILE A 105 0.81 1.71 -10.78
CA ILE A 105 1.67 0.52 -10.92
C ILE A 105 3.14 0.93 -11.12
N ALA A 106 3.41 1.94 -11.94
CA ALA A 106 4.78 2.41 -12.18
C ALA A 106 5.40 3.08 -10.94
N GLU A 107 4.59 3.76 -10.12
CA GLU A 107 4.99 4.38 -8.86
C GLU A 107 5.32 3.31 -7.81
N GLU A 108 4.50 2.27 -7.67
CA GLU A 108 4.74 1.15 -6.78
C GLU A 108 6.04 0.37 -7.11
N PHE A 109 6.37 0.23 -8.40
CA PHE A 109 7.67 -0.33 -8.78
C PHE A 109 8.85 0.54 -8.35
N ARG A 110 8.75 1.87 -8.41
CA ARG A 110 9.79 2.79 -7.90
C ARG A 110 9.90 2.71 -6.38
N HIS A 111 8.79 2.64 -5.66
CA HIS A 111 8.75 2.46 -4.21
C HIS A 111 9.43 1.16 -3.79
N HIS A 112 9.11 0.06 -4.48
CA HIS A 112 9.77 -1.22 -4.31
C HIS A 112 11.28 -1.11 -4.52
N GLU A 113 11.71 -0.52 -5.66
CA GLU A 113 13.12 -0.41 -6.00
C GLU A 113 13.89 0.43 -4.99
N ALA A 114 13.40 1.60 -4.59
CA ALA A 114 14.04 2.42 -3.58
C ALA A 114 14.18 1.68 -2.24
N SER A 115 13.15 0.94 -1.84
CA SER A 115 13.14 0.18 -0.60
C SER A 115 14.15 -0.98 -0.61
N PHE A 116 14.21 -1.77 -1.68
CA PHE A 116 15.18 -2.88 -1.72
C PHE A 116 16.64 -2.36 -1.81
N ARG A 117 16.88 -1.23 -2.49
CA ARG A 117 18.22 -0.63 -2.54
C ARG A 117 18.70 -0.16 -1.17
N ILE A 118 17.80 0.43 -0.37
CA ILE A 118 18.15 0.75 1.03
C ILE A 118 18.55 -0.52 1.78
N ALA A 119 17.81 -1.62 1.63
CA ALA A 119 18.13 -2.89 2.28
C ALA A 119 19.52 -3.43 1.83
N GLU A 120 19.82 -3.40 0.53
CA GLU A 120 21.12 -3.83 -0.02
C GLU A 120 22.29 -2.98 0.48
N HIS A 121 22.09 -1.68 0.64
CA HIS A 121 23.13 -0.79 1.15
C HIS A 121 23.34 -0.90 2.67
N LEU A 122 22.34 -1.37 3.41
CA LEU A 122 22.47 -1.67 4.84
C LEU A 122 23.19 -3.00 5.07
N ALA A 123 22.67 -4.10 4.51
CA ALA A 123 23.26 -5.44 4.64
C ALA A 123 22.96 -6.30 3.41
N ALA A 124 21.78 -6.95 3.37
CA ALA A 124 21.32 -7.76 2.26
C ALA A 124 19.81 -7.62 2.08
N TYR A 125 19.37 -7.52 0.83
CA TYR A 125 17.96 -7.59 0.52
C TYR A 125 17.44 -9.02 0.69
N GLU A 126 16.37 -9.19 1.44
CA GLU A 126 15.66 -10.46 1.61
C GLU A 126 14.41 -10.45 0.70
N PRO A 127 14.43 -11.12 -0.46
CA PRO A 127 13.36 -11.04 -1.46
C PRO A 127 12.07 -11.74 -1.02
N THR A 128 12.16 -12.60 -0.01
CA THR A 128 11.02 -13.31 0.54
C THR A 128 10.87 -12.95 2.01
N PRO A 129 9.71 -12.41 2.45
CA PRO A 129 9.50 -12.16 3.85
C PRO A 129 9.70 -13.43 4.65
N ARG A 130 10.36 -13.31 5.79
CA ARG A 130 10.41 -14.40 6.74
C ARG A 130 9.00 -14.75 7.18
N ALA A 131 8.82 -16.00 7.39
CA ALA A 131 7.73 -16.59 8.09
C ALA A 131 6.45 -16.81 7.34
N ASP A 132 5.85 -17.81 7.83
CA ASP A 132 4.58 -18.37 7.49
C ASP A 132 3.43 -17.34 7.58
N TYR A 133 3.61 -16.25 8.33
CA TYR A 133 2.56 -15.24 8.48
C TYR A 133 2.37 -14.34 7.25
N PHE A 134 3.36 -14.22 6.36
CA PHE A 134 3.17 -13.53 5.10
C PHE A 134 2.63 -14.41 3.99
N ARG A 135 2.74 -15.74 4.13
CA ARG A 135 2.30 -16.71 3.14
C ARG A 135 0.85 -16.50 2.67
N ASP A 136 0.00 -16.09 3.60
CA ASP A 136 -1.43 -15.93 3.37
C ASP A 136 -1.87 -14.46 3.17
N ILE A 137 -0.96 -13.49 3.17
CA ILE A 137 -1.33 -12.08 3.03
C ILE A 137 -1.77 -11.78 1.61
N ILE A 138 -0.98 -12.17 0.59
CA ILE A 138 -1.32 -11.92 -0.81
C ILE A 138 -2.64 -12.57 -1.20
N PRO A 139 -2.90 -13.86 -0.92
CA PRO A 139 -4.22 -14.45 -1.17
C PRO A 139 -5.37 -13.75 -0.45
N ARG A 140 -5.12 -13.20 0.75
CA ARG A 140 -6.14 -12.46 1.50
C ARG A 140 -6.41 -11.05 0.96
N PHE A 141 -5.46 -10.46 0.27
CA PHE A 141 -5.67 -9.21 -0.48
C PHE A 141 -6.60 -9.42 -1.67
N HIS A 142 -6.62 -10.62 -2.25
CA HIS A 142 -7.34 -11.00 -3.45
C HIS A 142 -8.43 -12.04 -3.12
N ASP A 143 -9.29 -11.78 -2.13
CA ASP A 143 -10.45 -12.63 -1.89
C ASP A 143 -11.50 -12.34 -2.98
N GLU A 144 -11.51 -13.17 -4.03
CA GLU A 144 -12.41 -13.02 -5.18
C GLU A 144 -13.89 -12.89 -4.82
N LYS A 145 -14.32 -13.45 -3.68
CA LYS A 145 -15.72 -13.34 -3.25
C LYS A 145 -16.04 -11.92 -2.78
N ASP A 146 -15.15 -11.33 -1.99
CA ASP A 146 -15.33 -9.98 -1.48
C ASP A 146 -15.20 -8.95 -2.62
N GLU A 147 -14.36 -9.23 -3.62
CA GLU A 147 -14.19 -8.34 -4.77
C GLU A 147 -15.37 -8.35 -5.73
N LYS A 148 -15.97 -9.52 -5.96
CA LYS A 148 -17.19 -9.64 -6.77
C LYS A 148 -18.42 -9.01 -6.12
N ALA A 149 -18.39 -8.79 -4.81
CA ALA A 149 -19.47 -8.14 -4.06
C ALA A 149 -19.38 -6.60 -4.07
N MET A 150 -18.34 -6.04 -4.66
CA MET A 150 -18.13 -4.59 -4.72
C MET A 150 -18.09 -4.09 -6.15
N SER A 151 -18.62 -2.88 -6.37
CA SER A 151 -18.44 -2.19 -7.64
C SER A 151 -16.96 -1.84 -7.86
N PHE A 152 -16.58 -1.64 -9.12
CA PHE A 152 -15.23 -1.26 -9.52
C PHE A 152 -14.68 -0.06 -8.72
N PHE A 153 -15.49 1.00 -8.57
CA PHE A 153 -15.07 2.20 -7.85
C PHE A 153 -15.00 2.00 -6.33
N ALA A 154 -15.87 1.18 -5.76
CA ALA A 154 -15.77 0.82 -4.35
C ALA A 154 -14.48 0.04 -4.06
N GLY A 155 -14.14 -0.92 -4.92
CA GLY A 155 -12.88 -1.66 -4.83
C GLY A 155 -11.65 -0.77 -4.89
N LEU A 156 -11.59 0.17 -5.85
CA LEU A 156 -10.51 1.17 -5.94
C LEU A 156 -10.39 2.00 -4.66
N SER A 157 -11.53 2.46 -4.13
CA SER A 157 -11.55 3.34 -2.95
C SER A 157 -11.08 2.62 -1.68
N VAL A 158 -11.40 1.34 -1.51
CA VAL A 158 -10.94 0.57 -0.34
C VAL A 158 -9.40 0.52 -0.31
N ASN A 159 -8.74 0.38 -1.45
CA ASN A 159 -7.27 0.41 -1.46
C ASN A 159 -6.73 1.76 -1.01
N THR A 160 -7.29 2.87 -1.51
CA THR A 160 -6.81 4.21 -1.18
C THR A 160 -7.04 4.62 0.29
N LEU A 161 -7.97 3.98 1.02
CA LEU A 161 -8.07 4.14 2.47
C LEU A 161 -6.81 3.62 3.18
N PHE A 162 -6.23 2.54 2.67
CA PHE A 162 -4.99 2.00 3.23
C PHE A 162 -3.76 2.81 2.82
N GLU A 163 -3.76 3.44 1.64
CA GLU A 163 -2.74 4.42 1.23
C GLU A 163 -2.72 5.63 2.18
N GLN A 164 -3.88 6.08 2.65
CA GLN A 164 -3.93 7.16 3.65
C GLN A 164 -3.22 6.76 4.95
N LEU A 165 -3.48 5.53 5.44
CA LEU A 165 -2.81 5.00 6.63
C LEU A 165 -1.31 4.79 6.39
N SER A 166 -0.93 4.27 5.22
CA SER A 166 0.46 4.12 4.80
C SER A 166 1.18 5.46 4.79
N GLY A 167 0.56 6.50 4.26
CA GLY A 167 1.11 7.86 4.20
C GLY A 167 1.41 8.43 5.58
N GLU A 168 0.54 8.25 6.58
CA GLU A 168 0.80 8.70 7.95
C GLU A 168 1.98 7.96 8.60
N LEU A 169 2.09 6.66 8.38
CA LEU A 169 3.23 5.86 8.85
C LEU A 169 4.53 6.24 8.13
N LEU A 170 4.46 6.49 6.83
CA LEU A 170 5.61 6.91 6.04
C LEU A 170 6.10 8.31 6.43
N GLN A 171 5.19 9.21 6.80
CA GLN A 171 5.54 10.53 7.34
C GLN A 171 6.34 10.39 8.65
N ALA A 172 5.92 9.54 9.57
CA ALA A 172 6.67 9.28 10.80
C ALA A 172 8.06 8.67 10.51
N ARG A 173 8.15 7.77 9.53
CA ARG A 173 9.43 7.19 9.09
C ARG A 173 10.36 8.24 8.49
N TYR A 174 9.84 9.17 7.69
CA TYR A 174 10.57 10.30 7.17
C TYR A 174 11.14 11.18 8.30
N GLU A 175 10.34 11.46 9.32
CA GLU A 175 10.72 12.28 10.48
C GLU A 175 11.79 11.58 11.33
N ASN A 176 11.68 10.27 11.53
CA ASN A 176 12.61 9.46 12.30
C ASN A 176 13.90 9.11 11.54
N ALA A 177 13.94 9.28 10.21
CA ALA A 177 15.12 8.95 9.42
C ALA A 177 16.25 9.97 9.65
N ARG A 178 17.46 9.46 9.95
CA ARG A 178 18.68 10.29 10.12
C ARG A 178 19.54 10.29 8.85
N PHE A 179 19.40 9.31 7.98
CA PHE A 179 20.16 9.19 6.73
C PHE A 179 19.45 9.96 5.61
N GLY A 180 20.24 10.70 4.84
CA GLY A 180 19.74 11.53 3.74
C GLY A 180 19.06 10.72 2.66
N SER A 181 19.65 9.56 2.31
CA SER A 181 19.08 8.60 1.35
C SER A 181 17.70 8.09 1.76
N ILE A 182 17.53 7.71 3.04
CA ILE A 182 16.24 7.23 3.57
C ILE A 182 15.22 8.35 3.58
N ARG A 183 15.61 9.55 4.02
CA ARG A 183 14.74 10.73 4.01
C ARG A 183 14.27 11.06 2.59
N GLU A 184 15.19 11.04 1.64
CA GLU A 184 14.87 11.33 0.24
C GLU A 184 13.93 10.27 -0.35
N ALA A 185 14.19 8.98 -0.13
CA ALA A 185 13.30 7.91 -0.53
C ALA A 185 11.88 8.10 0.05
N CYS A 186 11.77 8.29 1.37
CA CYS A 186 10.49 8.55 2.03
C CYS A 186 9.78 9.78 1.46
N ARG A 187 10.51 10.87 1.19
CA ARG A 187 9.96 12.12 0.63
C ARG A 187 9.38 11.90 -0.78
N LEU A 188 10.10 11.16 -1.63
CA LEU A 188 9.67 10.87 -2.99
C LEU A 188 8.45 9.94 -3.01
N ILE A 189 8.46 8.91 -2.18
CA ILE A 189 7.31 8.01 -2.01
C ILE A 189 6.10 8.79 -1.47
N LEU A 190 6.24 9.60 -0.41
CA LEU A 190 5.15 10.42 0.14
C LEU A 190 4.49 11.32 -0.90
N ARG A 191 5.28 11.86 -1.83
CA ARG A 191 4.77 12.70 -2.91
C ARG A 191 3.90 11.90 -3.90
N ASP A 192 4.28 10.66 -4.16
CA ASP A 192 3.51 9.76 -5.01
C ASP A 192 2.23 9.30 -4.28
N GLU A 193 2.35 8.89 -3.01
CA GLU A 193 1.23 8.50 -2.15
C GLU A 193 0.15 9.59 -2.01
N ALA A 194 0.57 10.85 -1.95
CA ALA A 194 -0.38 11.96 -1.91
C ALA A 194 -1.34 11.98 -3.12
N ARG A 195 -0.88 11.52 -4.29
CA ARG A 195 -1.72 11.40 -5.49
C ARG A 195 -2.67 10.20 -5.40
N HIS A 196 -2.21 9.08 -4.86
CA HIS A 196 -3.03 7.90 -4.61
C HIS A 196 -4.17 8.23 -3.65
N ILE A 197 -3.86 8.86 -2.53
CA ILE A 197 -4.83 9.32 -1.53
C ILE A 197 -5.83 10.30 -2.15
N GLN A 198 -5.35 11.28 -2.92
CA GLN A 198 -6.22 12.27 -3.54
C GLN A 198 -7.14 11.63 -4.58
N PHE A 199 -6.67 10.66 -5.35
CA PHE A 199 -7.50 9.90 -6.26
C PHE A 199 -8.64 9.19 -5.52
N GLY A 200 -8.34 8.48 -4.44
CA GLY A 200 -9.37 7.83 -3.63
C GLY A 200 -10.42 8.80 -3.09
N ARG A 201 -10.00 9.96 -2.62
CA ARG A 201 -10.92 11.01 -2.16
C ARG A 201 -11.84 11.52 -3.27
N ILE A 202 -11.33 11.65 -4.50
CA ILE A 202 -12.14 12.04 -5.67
C ILE A 202 -13.20 10.95 -5.93
N ILE A 203 -12.79 9.69 -5.94
CA ILE A 203 -13.69 8.56 -6.20
C ILE A 203 -14.75 8.43 -5.09
N MET A 204 -14.33 8.48 -3.82
CA MET A 204 -15.27 8.41 -2.69
C MET A 204 -16.34 9.52 -2.75
N ARG A 205 -15.95 10.76 -2.95
CA ARG A 205 -16.89 11.89 -3.07
C ARG A 205 -17.91 11.70 -4.19
N ARG A 206 -17.51 11.01 -5.25
CA ARG A 206 -18.34 10.88 -6.44
C ARG A 206 -19.31 9.70 -6.39
N PHE A 207 -18.91 8.62 -5.74
CA PHE A 207 -19.64 7.35 -5.82
C PHE A 207 -20.19 6.84 -4.49
N PHE A 208 -19.56 7.12 -3.35
CA PHE A 208 -19.94 6.51 -2.08
C PHE A 208 -21.33 6.89 -1.57
N GLY A 209 -21.79 8.09 -1.87
CA GLY A 209 -23.13 8.52 -1.47
C GLY A 209 -24.24 7.64 -2.06
N GLU A 210 -24.04 7.15 -3.28
CA GLU A 210 -25.03 6.39 -4.06
C GLU A 210 -24.89 4.86 -3.92
N LEU A 211 -23.88 4.36 -3.19
CA LEU A 211 -23.68 2.93 -3.01
C LEU A 211 -24.86 2.30 -2.25
N PRO A 212 -25.30 1.09 -2.65
CA PRO A 212 -26.29 0.31 -1.91
C PRO A 212 -25.84 0.00 -0.47
N ALA A 213 -26.78 -0.19 0.44
CA ALA A 213 -26.48 -0.44 1.85
C ALA A 213 -25.68 -1.73 2.10
N ASP A 214 -25.95 -2.77 1.33
CA ASP A 214 -25.22 -4.05 1.37
C ASP A 214 -23.76 -3.90 0.89
N GLU A 215 -23.52 -3.07 -0.12
CA GLU A 215 -22.18 -2.77 -0.58
C GLU A 215 -21.42 -1.92 0.45
N LYS A 216 -22.07 -0.93 1.08
CA LYS A 216 -21.48 -0.16 2.18
C LYS A 216 -21.09 -1.05 3.36
N HIS A 217 -21.93 -2.00 3.72
CA HIS A 217 -21.63 -3.01 4.74
C HIS A 217 -20.42 -3.86 4.35
N THR A 218 -20.38 -4.38 3.11
CA THR A 218 -19.27 -5.16 2.57
C THR A 218 -17.94 -4.40 2.63
N ILE A 219 -17.94 -3.11 2.31
CA ILE A 219 -16.75 -2.24 2.41
C ILE A 219 -16.24 -2.20 3.85
N GLY A 220 -17.12 -1.96 4.82
CA GLY A 220 -16.75 -1.89 6.24
C GLY A 220 -16.12 -3.19 6.74
N GLU A 221 -16.73 -4.33 6.44
CA GLU A 221 -16.23 -5.66 6.78
C GLU A 221 -14.86 -5.94 6.13
N LYS A 222 -14.70 -5.57 4.86
CA LYS A 222 -13.43 -5.76 4.13
C LYS A 222 -12.30 -4.92 4.73
N VAL A 223 -12.59 -3.68 5.10
CA VAL A 223 -11.63 -2.80 5.78
C VAL A 223 -11.18 -3.42 7.10
N ALA A 224 -12.13 -3.87 7.96
CA ALA A 224 -11.82 -4.52 9.22
C ALA A 224 -10.99 -5.82 9.03
N LYS A 225 -11.39 -6.66 8.07
CA LYS A 225 -10.68 -7.90 7.72
C LYS A 225 -9.24 -7.63 7.27
N LYS A 226 -9.02 -6.63 6.42
CA LYS A 226 -7.68 -6.24 5.94
C LYS A 226 -6.83 -5.68 7.07
N LEU A 227 -7.39 -4.82 7.93
CA LEU A 227 -6.70 -4.31 9.11
C LEU A 227 -6.20 -5.45 10.00
N ARG A 228 -7.06 -6.37 10.40
CA ARG A 228 -6.71 -7.47 11.29
C ARG A 228 -5.84 -8.54 10.64
N GLY A 229 -6.16 -8.91 9.40
CA GLY A 229 -5.55 -10.04 8.70
C GLY A 229 -4.16 -9.74 8.13
N SER A 230 -3.85 -8.48 7.88
CA SER A 230 -2.56 -8.09 7.29
C SER A 230 -1.87 -6.96 8.04
N LEU A 231 -2.50 -5.80 8.18
CA LEU A 231 -1.81 -4.61 8.69
C LEU A 231 -1.38 -4.76 10.15
N LEU A 232 -2.23 -5.33 11.01
CA LEU A 232 -1.92 -5.66 12.40
C LEU A 232 -1.20 -7.00 12.56
N ASN A 233 -1.01 -7.74 11.46
CA ASN A 233 -0.37 -9.05 11.43
C ASN A 233 0.99 -9.02 10.73
N GLY A 234 1.82 -8.05 11.08
CA GLY A 234 3.22 -7.93 10.67
C GLY A 234 3.50 -6.92 9.57
N VAL A 235 2.49 -6.47 8.82
CA VAL A 235 2.69 -5.50 7.72
C VAL A 235 3.04 -4.12 8.28
N TYR A 236 2.17 -3.53 9.09
CA TYR A 236 2.44 -2.26 9.78
C TYR A 236 2.68 -2.48 11.27
N ALA A 237 1.88 -3.25 11.97
CA ALA A 237 2.09 -3.56 13.36
C ALA A 237 2.27 -5.06 13.59
N VAL A 238 2.91 -5.40 14.70
CA VAL A 238 3.27 -6.77 15.04
C VAL A 238 2.29 -7.42 16.02
N VAL A 239 1.21 -6.73 16.36
CA VAL A 239 0.32 -7.09 17.50
C VAL A 239 -0.33 -8.46 17.36
N ASN A 240 -0.67 -8.87 16.14
CA ASN A 240 -1.30 -10.17 15.85
C ASN A 240 -0.30 -11.27 15.46
N LEU A 241 1.01 -11.00 15.49
CA LEU A 241 2.01 -12.02 15.24
C LEU A 241 2.09 -13.03 16.39
N PRO A 242 2.50 -14.28 16.11
CA PRO A 242 2.91 -15.22 17.15
C PRO A 242 3.95 -14.58 18.08
N GLU A 243 3.95 -14.93 19.37
CA GLU A 243 4.71 -14.22 20.38
C GLU A 243 6.20 -14.12 20.09
N ASP A 244 6.82 -15.19 19.61
CA ASP A 244 8.26 -15.20 19.29
C ASP A 244 8.58 -14.25 18.13
N GLU A 245 7.76 -14.27 17.09
CA GLU A 245 7.90 -13.38 15.92
C GLU A 245 7.61 -11.92 16.29
N ARG A 246 6.61 -11.69 17.13
CA ARG A 246 6.29 -10.36 17.66
C ARG A 246 7.47 -9.78 18.42
N ARG A 247 8.08 -10.56 19.32
CA ARG A 247 9.28 -10.14 20.08
C ARG A 247 10.47 -9.86 19.17
N ARG A 248 10.71 -10.72 18.18
CA ARG A 248 11.82 -10.56 17.26
C ARG A 248 11.63 -9.34 16.36
N SER A 249 10.50 -9.26 15.68
CA SER A 249 10.18 -8.16 14.76
C SER A 249 10.10 -6.83 15.51
N GLY A 250 9.50 -6.81 16.70
CA GLY A 250 9.43 -5.61 17.54
C GLY A 250 10.82 -5.09 17.94
N ARG A 251 11.73 -5.99 18.37
CA ARG A 251 13.13 -5.60 18.66
C ARG A 251 13.84 -5.04 17.44
N ASN A 252 13.74 -5.69 16.29
CA ASN A 252 14.42 -5.24 15.07
C ASN A 252 13.89 -3.87 14.60
N ARG A 253 12.57 -3.65 14.70
CA ARG A 253 11.96 -2.34 14.40
C ARG A 253 12.45 -1.26 15.36
N ALA A 254 12.45 -1.54 16.66
CA ALA A 254 12.97 -0.61 17.67
C ALA A 254 14.44 -0.28 17.41
N LEU A 255 15.26 -1.30 17.14
CA LEU A 255 16.68 -1.11 16.85
C LEU A 255 16.90 -0.26 15.60
N ALA A 256 16.14 -0.48 14.54
CA ALA A 256 16.19 0.34 13.32
C ALA A 256 15.71 1.77 13.59
N ALA A 257 14.68 1.97 14.43
CA ALA A 257 14.18 3.28 14.82
C ALA A 257 15.21 4.06 15.65
N ASP A 258 15.80 3.45 16.68
CA ASP A 258 16.82 4.06 17.55
C ASP A 258 18.01 4.60 16.76
N HIS A 259 18.35 3.93 15.65
CA HIS A 259 19.47 4.31 14.80
C HIS A 259 19.08 5.18 13.61
N GLY A 260 17.80 5.59 13.53
CA GLY A 260 17.32 6.50 12.46
C GLY A 260 17.28 5.87 11.07
N LEU A 261 17.02 4.56 10.99
CA LEU A 261 16.92 3.81 9.74
C LEU A 261 15.51 3.85 9.12
N GLY A 262 14.70 4.86 9.44
CA GLY A 262 13.38 5.04 8.86
C GLY A 262 12.31 4.07 9.37
N ALA A 263 12.52 3.43 10.50
CA ALA A 263 11.50 2.68 11.22
C ALA A 263 10.83 3.56 12.30
N THR A 264 9.68 3.12 12.79
CA THR A 264 9.00 3.65 13.97
C THR A 264 9.02 2.62 15.09
N HIS A 265 9.03 3.07 16.33
CA HIS A 265 8.86 2.16 17.45
C HIS A 265 7.48 1.50 17.41
N PRO A 266 7.34 0.22 17.78
CA PRO A 266 6.07 -0.51 17.71
C PRO A 266 4.90 0.19 18.42
N ASP A 267 5.15 0.82 19.58
CA ASP A 267 4.10 1.54 20.33
C ASP A 267 3.66 2.83 19.61
N GLU A 268 4.61 3.56 19.05
CA GLU A 268 4.34 4.75 18.22
C GLU A 268 3.55 4.37 16.97
N GLU A 269 3.96 3.29 16.30
CA GLU A 269 3.30 2.74 15.11
C GLU A 269 1.84 2.39 15.39
N MET A 270 1.56 1.72 16.52
CA MET A 270 0.19 1.43 16.96
C MET A 270 -0.63 2.68 17.23
N GLY A 271 -0.03 3.72 17.83
CA GLY A 271 -0.68 5.02 18.04
C GLY A 271 -1.06 5.71 16.72
N ILE A 272 -0.18 5.66 15.71
CA ILE A 272 -0.45 6.20 14.36
C ILE A 272 -1.58 5.40 13.71
N ILE A 273 -1.51 4.07 13.74
CA ILE A 273 -2.54 3.22 13.15
C ILE A 273 -3.91 3.50 13.76
N LYS A 274 -4.00 3.63 15.07
CA LYS A 274 -5.26 3.92 15.75
C LYS A 274 -5.85 5.23 15.27
N ARG A 275 -5.08 6.31 15.28
CA ARG A 275 -5.54 7.63 14.79
C ARG A 275 -5.93 7.59 13.31
N GLY A 276 -5.14 6.90 12.48
CA GLY A 276 -5.43 6.77 11.05
C GLY A 276 -6.71 6.01 10.79
N VAL A 277 -6.98 4.93 11.55
CA VAL A 277 -8.24 4.18 11.44
C VAL A 277 -9.43 4.99 11.94
N ASP A 278 -9.30 5.75 13.03
CA ASP A 278 -10.35 6.64 13.51
C ASP A 278 -10.70 7.69 12.45
N LYS A 279 -9.69 8.24 11.76
CA LYS A 279 -9.91 9.18 10.65
C LYS A 279 -10.56 8.51 9.43
N ILE A 280 -10.16 7.30 9.09
CA ILE A 280 -10.82 6.53 8.02
C ILE A 280 -12.30 6.32 8.38
N ARG A 281 -12.62 5.96 9.62
CA ARG A 281 -14.00 5.81 10.10
C ARG A 281 -14.81 7.09 9.94
N GLU A 282 -14.22 8.24 10.28
CA GLU A 282 -14.84 9.54 10.09
C GLU A 282 -15.11 9.83 8.60
N ASP A 283 -14.08 9.67 7.76
CA ASP A 283 -14.14 9.97 6.33
C ASP A 283 -15.19 9.14 5.60
N ILE A 284 -15.27 7.81 5.84
CA ILE A 284 -16.23 6.94 5.16
C ILE A 284 -17.59 6.87 5.88
N GLY A 285 -17.60 7.13 7.19
CA GLY A 285 -18.83 7.23 7.98
C GLY A 285 -19.75 8.33 7.48
N ALA A 286 -19.20 9.43 6.95
CA ALA A 286 -19.94 10.50 6.29
C ALA A 286 -20.78 10.01 5.09
N TYR A 287 -20.44 8.86 4.51
CA TYR A 287 -21.17 8.21 3.42
C TYR A 287 -22.05 7.03 3.89
N GLY A 288 -22.11 6.78 5.21
CA GLY A 288 -22.86 5.67 5.79
C GLY A 288 -22.15 4.30 5.70
N VAL A 289 -20.81 4.30 5.59
CA VAL A 289 -19.99 3.09 5.69
C VAL A 289 -19.50 2.96 7.12
N GLU A 290 -19.82 1.85 7.79
CA GLU A 290 -19.41 1.57 9.16
C GLU A 290 -18.34 0.47 9.20
N ILE A 291 -17.18 0.77 9.80
CA ILE A 291 -16.16 -0.24 10.07
C ILE A 291 -16.52 -0.92 11.40
N PRO A 292 -16.65 -2.26 11.42
CA PRO A 292 -16.94 -3.01 12.65
C PRO A 292 -15.88 -2.78 13.74
N PHE A 293 -16.25 -3.14 14.97
CA PHE A 293 -15.36 -3.14 16.12
C PHE A 293 -14.12 -4.01 15.89
N ILE A 294 -12.95 -3.44 16.12
CA ILE A 294 -11.63 -4.09 15.97
C ILE A 294 -10.99 -4.19 17.35
N PRO A 295 -10.99 -5.36 17.98
CA PRO A 295 -10.54 -5.52 19.36
C PRO A 295 -9.15 -4.94 19.65
N GLU A 296 -8.24 -5.07 18.69
CA GLU A 296 -6.84 -4.62 18.79
C GLU A 296 -6.70 -3.09 18.79
N LEU A 297 -7.69 -2.37 18.27
CA LEU A 297 -7.70 -0.90 18.19
C LEU A 297 -8.71 -0.27 19.16
N ASP A 298 -9.84 -0.93 19.36
CA ASP A 298 -11.00 -0.41 20.09
C ASP A 298 -11.11 -0.98 21.50
N GLY A 299 -10.39 -2.07 21.79
CA GLY A 299 -10.32 -2.67 23.10
C GLY A 299 -9.56 -1.77 24.09
N ALA A 300 -9.89 -1.85 25.37
CA ALA A 300 -9.09 -1.25 26.42
C ALA A 300 -7.68 -1.88 26.40
N VAL A 301 -6.66 -1.03 26.35
CA VAL A 301 -5.29 -1.48 26.59
C VAL A 301 -5.25 -1.91 28.07
N HIS A 302 -5.23 -3.22 28.34
CA HIS A 302 -5.07 -3.78 29.66
C HIS A 302 -3.58 -3.97 30.00
#